data_13677dd292cd6014a3041c86a14608a0
#
_entry.id   13677dd292cd6014a3041c86a14608a0
#
_cell.length_a   1.000
_cell.length_b   1.000
_cell.length_c   1.000
_cell.angle_alpha   90.00
_cell.angle_beta   90.00
_cell.angle_gamma   90.00
#
_symmetry.space_group_name_H-M   'P 1'
#
loop_
_entity.id
_entity.type
_entity.pdbx_description
1 polymer ?
#
loop_
_entity_poly.entity_id
_entity_poly.type
_entity_poly.pdbx_seq_one_letter_code
_entity_poly.pdbx_strand_id
1 'polypeptide(L)'
;MSASEYWTGRCRLRATSPAAKRWQPNSDEAMVTVVVRAESEKHMRAQLQATFDAEGLELVQLDAIQTLLQSFRRNGMSKTLTDLADATSPRSPVAFGEMLPLQPDGETPSKVPPPPLPPVYYGEITWSDLFNRAAPPVWAVIDGVNCREVMQQLTSAEVQSACLYATADTTTRAIAPWLVRLEPDSVIRHWLAELPQDQHWGILLQSRATLKQLRSHLRKYTMLWTPANDQAPVYFRFYDPRVALDMAQALEPWKLAAFMAPLETLSVGLSPLMNTPSTITLSNAPHFATTTQEVQGRLLQLALSPSAIDDHNEVSPTPLGRSFAITPTEFARFGTLQAARSRHKLARELMESCPMTSLPELLTAVKAAEKLGQAYQLMSKKQVKALAKCCLELGDRFPLDHPDAMKILEHPRVSGWRKRDLLEEWLPRGRMRDKLLAPYHDNAQNDNFRPLA
;
A
#
# COMPACT_ATOMS: atom_id res chain seq x y z
N MET A 1 30.26 2.09 -24.50
CA MET A 1 29.66 3.40 -24.15
C MET A 1 28.98 3.22 -22.81
N SER A 2 29.45 3.87 -21.76
CA SER A 2 28.84 3.81 -20.44
C SER A 2 27.43 4.45 -20.51
N ALA A 3 26.43 3.78 -19.98
CA ALA A 3 25.08 4.33 -19.97
C ALA A 3 25.02 5.49 -18.97
N SER A 4 24.57 6.67 -19.39
CA SER A 4 24.38 7.78 -18.48
C SER A 4 23.24 7.51 -17.49
N GLU A 5 23.50 7.75 -16.21
CA GLU A 5 22.55 7.60 -15.11
C GLU A 5 22.10 8.96 -14.59
N TYR A 6 21.01 8.97 -13.84
CA TYR A 6 20.58 10.18 -13.12
C TYR A 6 21.18 10.19 -11.72
N TRP A 7 21.82 11.31 -11.40
CA TRP A 7 22.43 11.59 -10.11
C TRP A 7 21.67 12.71 -9.42
N THR A 8 21.59 12.70 -8.12
CA THR A 8 21.02 13.78 -7.31
C THR A 8 21.99 14.21 -6.22
N GLY A 9 21.86 15.44 -5.78
CA GLY A 9 22.66 16.02 -4.70
C GLY A 9 22.03 17.31 -4.18
N ARG A 10 22.58 17.81 -3.08
CA ARG A 10 22.29 19.14 -2.53
C ARG A 10 23.48 20.04 -2.72
N CYS A 11 23.26 21.17 -3.37
CA CYS A 11 24.29 22.18 -3.60
C CYS A 11 24.05 23.40 -2.71
N ARG A 12 25.11 23.84 -2.03
CA ARG A 12 25.18 25.18 -1.41
C ARG A 12 25.87 26.09 -2.40
N LEU A 13 25.16 27.13 -2.77
CA LEU A 13 25.59 28.09 -3.82
C LEU A 13 25.76 29.47 -3.23
N ARG A 14 26.73 30.21 -3.77
CA ARG A 14 26.95 31.64 -3.52
C ARG A 14 26.88 32.41 -4.83
N ALA A 15 26.18 33.53 -4.87
CA ALA A 15 26.17 34.41 -6.05
C ALA A 15 27.50 35.16 -6.16
N THR A 16 28.15 35.12 -7.34
CA THR A 16 29.41 35.82 -7.57
C THR A 16 29.20 37.33 -7.82
N SER A 17 27.96 37.72 -8.10
CA SER A 17 27.54 39.11 -8.25
C SER A 17 26.08 39.30 -7.85
N PRO A 18 25.63 40.52 -7.49
CA PRO A 18 24.23 40.79 -7.22
C PRO A 18 23.30 40.47 -8.40
N ALA A 19 23.78 40.58 -9.63
CA ALA A 19 23.01 40.24 -10.83
C ALA A 19 22.83 38.77 -11.05
N ALA A 20 23.71 37.92 -10.53
CA ALA A 20 23.62 36.46 -10.59
C ALA A 20 22.70 35.86 -9.49
N LYS A 21 22.31 36.65 -8.50
CA LYS A 21 21.49 36.23 -7.38
C LYS A 21 20.04 35.99 -7.78
N ARG A 22 19.58 34.76 -7.60
CA ARG A 22 18.24 34.28 -8.02
C ARG A 22 17.30 33.97 -6.85
N TRP A 23 17.66 34.35 -5.62
CA TRP A 23 16.88 34.08 -4.42
C TRP A 23 16.66 35.33 -3.56
N GLN A 24 15.56 35.32 -2.82
CA GLN A 24 15.22 36.35 -1.83
C GLN A 24 14.75 35.63 -0.54
N PRO A 25 14.92 36.20 0.65
CA PRO A 25 15.47 37.52 0.96
C PRO A 25 16.99 37.59 0.81
N ASN A 26 17.61 38.68 1.22
CA ASN A 26 19.00 39.06 0.98
C ASN A 26 20.03 38.17 1.73
N SER A 27 20.05 36.88 1.46
CA SER A 27 21.11 35.96 1.88
C SER A 27 22.18 35.86 0.80
N ASP A 28 23.45 35.75 1.17
CA ASP A 28 24.56 35.59 0.22
C ASP A 28 24.65 34.16 -0.33
N GLU A 29 23.98 33.22 0.30
CA GLU A 29 24.01 31.81 -0.07
C GLU A 29 22.62 31.20 -0.14
N ALA A 30 22.47 30.14 -0.94
CA ALA A 30 21.26 29.38 -1.07
C ALA A 30 21.55 27.86 -1.16
N MET A 31 20.60 27.07 -0.74
CA MET A 31 20.58 25.62 -0.97
C MET A 31 19.69 25.30 -2.17
N VAL A 32 20.14 24.37 -3.01
CA VAL A 32 19.37 23.87 -4.13
C VAL A 32 19.51 22.35 -4.26
N THR A 33 18.42 21.68 -4.60
CA THR A 33 18.46 20.26 -4.97
C THR A 33 18.67 20.16 -6.48
N VAL A 34 19.59 19.30 -6.89
CA VAL A 34 19.95 19.10 -8.31
C VAL A 34 19.69 17.68 -8.75
N VAL A 35 19.37 17.52 -10.04
CA VAL A 35 19.41 16.25 -10.75
C VAL A 35 20.28 16.43 -11.99
N VAL A 36 21.21 15.49 -12.18
CA VAL A 36 22.21 15.54 -13.26
C VAL A 36 22.23 14.21 -14.00
N ARG A 37 22.23 14.27 -15.31
CA ARG A 37 22.43 13.10 -16.16
C ARG A 37 23.93 12.94 -16.46
N ALA A 38 24.57 11.96 -15.80
CA ALA A 38 26.02 11.75 -15.88
C ALA A 38 26.40 10.27 -15.90
N GLU A 39 27.58 9.95 -16.40
CA GLU A 39 28.13 8.59 -16.45
C GLU A 39 28.80 8.17 -15.13
N SER A 40 29.16 9.14 -14.29
CA SER A 40 29.82 8.92 -13.01
C SER A 40 29.65 10.11 -12.10
N GLU A 41 29.93 9.95 -10.79
CA GLU A 41 29.95 11.05 -9.83
C GLU A 41 30.94 12.16 -10.24
N LYS A 42 32.13 11.78 -10.74
CA LYS A 42 33.13 12.74 -11.22
C LYS A 42 32.58 13.57 -12.39
N HIS A 43 31.88 12.94 -13.31
CA HIS A 43 31.25 13.63 -14.45
C HIS A 43 30.11 14.53 -13.99
N MET A 44 29.28 14.08 -13.02
CA MET A 44 28.25 14.91 -12.39
C MET A 44 28.83 16.18 -11.79
N ARG A 45 29.91 16.07 -11.00
CA ARG A 45 30.57 17.23 -10.36
C ARG A 45 31.08 18.24 -11.40
N ALA A 46 31.69 17.74 -12.47
CA ALA A 46 32.20 18.60 -13.54
C ALA A 46 31.10 19.34 -14.28
N GLN A 47 29.98 18.67 -14.57
CA GLN A 47 28.81 19.30 -15.20
C GLN A 47 28.15 20.35 -14.30
N LEU A 48 28.02 20.08 -13.00
CA LEU A 48 27.50 21.05 -12.04
C LEU A 48 28.35 22.27 -11.94
N GLN A 49 29.68 22.11 -11.82
CA GLN A 49 30.59 23.21 -11.75
C GLN A 49 30.48 24.10 -13.00
N ALA A 50 30.55 23.48 -14.19
CA ALA A 50 30.44 24.22 -15.46
C ALA A 50 29.10 24.97 -15.60
N THR A 51 27.99 24.34 -15.15
CA THR A 51 26.66 24.93 -15.22
C THR A 51 26.56 26.15 -14.29
N PHE A 52 26.99 26.02 -13.04
CA PHE A 52 26.90 27.09 -12.07
C PHE A 52 27.87 28.22 -12.37
N ASP A 53 29.07 27.92 -12.86
CA ASP A 53 30.03 28.96 -13.32
C ASP A 53 29.44 29.82 -14.47
N ALA A 54 28.77 29.16 -15.44
CA ALA A 54 28.09 29.86 -16.54
C ALA A 54 26.92 30.75 -16.07
N GLU A 55 26.30 30.42 -14.94
CA GLU A 55 25.20 31.14 -14.31
C GLU A 55 25.70 32.25 -13.34
N GLY A 56 27.01 32.38 -13.13
CA GLY A 56 27.62 33.31 -12.17
C GLY A 56 27.43 32.88 -10.71
N LEU A 57 27.32 31.58 -10.46
CA LEU A 57 27.13 30.98 -9.15
C LEU A 57 28.36 30.15 -8.76
N GLU A 58 28.86 30.34 -7.56
CA GLU A 58 29.92 29.52 -6.97
C GLU A 58 29.32 28.32 -6.25
N LEU A 59 29.78 27.10 -6.58
CA LEU A 59 29.42 25.90 -5.86
C LEU A 59 30.27 25.77 -4.58
N VAL A 60 29.74 26.18 -3.44
CA VAL A 60 30.43 26.16 -2.13
C VAL A 60 30.53 24.75 -1.57
N GLN A 61 29.47 23.97 -1.67
CA GLN A 61 29.37 22.63 -1.10
C GLN A 61 28.42 21.74 -1.90
N LEU A 62 28.72 20.45 -1.97
CA LEU A 62 27.87 19.45 -2.62
C LEU A 62 27.75 18.21 -1.73
N ASP A 63 26.56 17.98 -1.21
CA ASP A 63 26.23 16.93 -0.26
C ASP A 63 25.20 15.94 -0.81
N ALA A 64 25.02 14.83 -0.07
CA ALA A 64 24.00 13.80 -0.33
C ALA A 64 24.04 13.26 -1.77
N ILE A 65 25.23 13.09 -2.33
CA ILE A 65 25.43 12.59 -3.68
C ILE A 65 25.06 11.10 -3.73
N GLN A 66 24.16 10.78 -4.62
CA GLN A 66 23.75 9.39 -4.88
C GLN A 66 23.08 9.29 -6.25
N THR A 67 22.95 8.08 -6.78
CA THR A 67 22.11 7.93 -7.97
C THR A 67 20.64 8.18 -7.60
N LEU A 68 19.86 8.69 -8.54
CA LEU A 68 18.44 8.96 -8.32
C LEU A 68 17.71 7.66 -7.93
N LEU A 69 18.11 6.53 -8.49
CA LEU A 69 17.58 5.22 -8.15
C LEU A 69 17.89 4.83 -6.69
N GLN A 70 19.12 5.10 -6.21
CA GLN A 70 19.48 4.88 -4.79
C GLN A 70 18.67 5.78 -3.86
N SER A 71 18.46 7.06 -4.24
CA SER A 71 17.61 7.97 -3.49
C SER A 71 16.18 7.43 -3.38
N PHE A 72 15.61 6.98 -4.48
CA PHE A 72 14.25 6.43 -4.49
C PHE A 72 14.11 5.12 -3.71
N ARG A 73 15.12 4.27 -3.72
CA ARG A 73 15.14 3.06 -2.91
C ARG A 73 15.14 3.34 -1.41
N ARG A 74 15.89 4.36 -0.97
CA ARG A 74 16.02 4.70 0.45
C ARG A 74 14.84 5.50 0.99
N ASN A 75 14.36 6.47 0.22
CA ASN A 75 13.46 7.51 0.69
C ASN A 75 12.07 7.46 0.03
N GLY A 76 11.84 6.53 -0.91
CA GLY A 76 10.67 6.54 -1.78
C GLY A 76 10.79 7.56 -2.91
N MET A 77 9.85 7.53 -3.85
CA MET A 77 9.79 8.50 -4.96
C MET A 77 9.46 9.91 -4.44
N SER A 78 10.18 10.89 -4.96
CA SER A 78 9.93 12.31 -4.70
C SER A 78 9.48 12.99 -5.99
N LYS A 79 8.33 13.68 -5.97
CA LYS A 79 7.84 14.45 -7.12
C LYS A 79 8.88 15.44 -7.60
N THR A 80 9.48 16.20 -6.69
CA THR A 80 10.52 17.21 -7.03
C THR A 80 11.70 16.60 -7.78
N LEU A 81 12.21 15.44 -7.32
CA LEU A 81 13.33 14.77 -7.99
C LEU A 81 12.93 14.17 -9.35
N THR A 82 11.68 13.75 -9.46
CA THR A 82 11.11 13.22 -10.70
C THR A 82 10.98 14.33 -11.75
N ASP A 83 10.37 15.45 -11.37
CA ASP A 83 10.21 16.62 -12.24
C ASP A 83 11.56 17.17 -12.72
N LEU A 84 12.55 17.21 -11.82
CA LEU A 84 13.92 17.62 -12.18
C LEU A 84 14.59 16.64 -13.15
N ALA A 85 14.39 15.34 -12.98
CA ALA A 85 14.92 14.35 -13.92
C ALA A 85 14.32 14.51 -15.32
N ASP A 86 13.01 14.83 -15.40
CA ASP A 86 12.33 15.10 -16.67
C ASP A 86 12.82 16.36 -17.37
N ALA A 87 13.18 17.38 -16.59
CA ALA A 87 13.72 18.61 -17.13
C ALA A 87 15.13 18.43 -17.72
N THR A 88 15.83 17.31 -17.45
CA THR A 88 17.15 17.06 -18.04
C THR A 88 17.08 16.50 -19.46
N SER A 89 18.04 16.88 -20.29
CA SER A 89 18.20 16.34 -21.64
C SER A 89 19.70 16.16 -21.97
N PRO A 90 20.06 15.47 -23.06
CA PRO A 90 21.46 15.38 -23.48
C PRO A 90 22.12 16.74 -23.76
N ARG A 91 21.33 17.78 -24.11
CA ARG A 91 21.80 19.14 -24.35
C ARG A 91 21.79 20.03 -23.10
N SER A 92 20.95 19.68 -22.10
CA SER A 92 20.83 20.33 -20.80
C SER A 92 20.85 19.27 -19.71
N PRO A 93 22.04 18.73 -19.38
CA PRO A 93 22.15 17.55 -18.51
C PRO A 93 21.90 17.86 -17.02
N VAL A 94 21.83 19.13 -16.64
CA VAL A 94 21.63 19.59 -15.27
C VAL A 94 20.27 20.26 -15.13
N ALA A 95 19.48 19.83 -14.15
CA ALA A 95 18.29 20.51 -13.69
C ALA A 95 18.41 20.78 -12.20
N PHE A 96 17.94 21.96 -11.77
CA PHE A 96 17.95 22.35 -10.37
C PHE A 96 16.59 22.92 -9.96
N GLY A 97 16.23 22.62 -8.71
CA GLY A 97 14.98 23.08 -8.12
C GLY A 97 15.04 24.52 -7.65
N GLU A 98 14.08 24.86 -6.81
CA GLU A 98 14.03 26.18 -6.18
C GLU A 98 15.29 26.43 -5.33
N MET A 99 15.88 27.61 -5.49
CA MET A 99 17.02 28.07 -4.68
C MET A 99 16.50 28.69 -3.39
N LEU A 100 16.69 27.99 -2.28
CA LEU A 100 16.24 28.41 -0.96
C LEU A 100 17.34 29.20 -0.24
N PRO A 101 17.11 30.47 0.14
CA PRO A 101 18.11 31.28 0.83
C PRO A 101 18.49 30.64 2.17
N LEU A 102 19.79 30.61 2.49
CA LEU A 102 20.28 30.21 3.80
C LEU A 102 20.14 31.35 4.79
N GLN A 103 19.59 31.10 5.95
CA GLN A 103 19.61 32.03 7.07
C GLN A 103 21.06 32.21 7.60
N PRO A 104 21.40 33.30 8.31
CA PRO A 104 22.74 33.54 8.83
C PRO A 104 23.31 32.36 9.66
N ASP A 105 22.46 31.54 10.25
CA ASP A 105 22.84 30.38 11.04
C ASP A 105 22.92 29.06 10.25
N GLY A 106 22.82 29.12 8.92
CA GLY A 106 22.95 27.95 8.02
C GLY A 106 21.70 27.05 7.97
N GLU A 107 20.60 27.41 8.61
CA GLU A 107 19.35 26.66 8.53
C GLU A 107 18.57 27.00 7.25
N THR A 108 18.03 25.99 6.60
CA THR A 108 17.13 26.16 5.44
C THR A 108 15.76 26.59 5.94
N PRO A 109 15.12 27.64 5.38
CA PRO A 109 13.77 28.02 5.78
C PRO A 109 12.81 26.86 5.60
N SER A 110 11.95 26.66 6.61
CA SER A 110 10.91 25.63 6.57
C SER A 110 10.04 25.85 5.33
N LYS A 111 9.94 24.83 4.49
CA LYS A 111 9.04 24.84 3.33
C LYS A 111 7.63 25.15 3.78
N VAL A 112 6.99 26.16 3.20
CA VAL A 112 5.54 26.28 3.23
C VAL A 112 4.98 24.94 2.73
N PRO A 113 4.12 24.28 3.49
CA PRO A 113 3.55 23.00 3.05
C PRO A 113 2.85 23.21 1.71
N PRO A 114 3.04 22.31 0.73
CA PRO A 114 2.31 22.40 -0.52
C PRO A 114 0.80 22.46 -0.21
N PRO A 115 0.00 23.14 -1.05
CA PRO A 115 -1.44 23.22 -0.86
C PRO A 115 -2.02 21.80 -0.69
N PRO A 116 -3.02 21.64 0.18
CA PRO A 116 -3.62 20.34 0.41
C PRO A 116 -4.12 19.77 -0.92
N LEU A 117 -3.65 18.58 -1.26
CA LEU A 117 -4.11 17.87 -2.44
C LEU A 117 -5.59 17.51 -2.26
N PRO A 118 -6.36 17.44 -3.34
CA PRO A 118 -7.79 17.32 -3.28
C PRO A 118 -8.23 16.01 -2.63
N PRO A 119 -9.35 16.04 -1.93
CA PRO A 119 -9.88 14.86 -1.29
C PRO A 119 -10.29 13.81 -2.31
N VAL A 120 -10.09 12.55 -1.96
CA VAL A 120 -10.68 11.41 -2.68
C VAL A 120 -12.15 11.36 -2.32
N TYR A 121 -13.02 11.36 -3.32
CA TYR A 121 -14.44 11.12 -3.15
C TYR A 121 -14.74 9.64 -3.27
N TYR A 122 -15.60 9.17 -2.39
CA TYR A 122 -16.11 7.81 -2.41
C TYR A 122 -17.62 7.82 -2.55
N GLY A 123 -18.15 6.97 -3.41
CA GLY A 123 -19.57 6.78 -3.61
C GLY A 123 -19.91 5.31 -3.74
N GLU A 124 -21.07 4.94 -3.24
CA GLU A 124 -21.63 3.61 -3.49
C GLU A 124 -22.42 3.63 -4.78
N ILE A 125 -22.16 2.67 -5.67
CA ILE A 125 -22.84 2.51 -6.95
C ILE A 125 -23.18 1.04 -7.19
N THR A 126 -24.01 0.80 -8.20
CA THR A 126 -24.31 -0.55 -8.72
C THR A 126 -23.64 -0.77 -10.08
N TRP A 127 -23.67 -2.02 -10.56
CA TRP A 127 -23.19 -2.34 -11.90
C TRP A 127 -23.90 -1.55 -12.99
N SER A 128 -25.20 -1.27 -12.87
CA SER A 128 -25.97 -0.49 -13.86
C SER A 128 -25.49 0.95 -13.96
N ASP A 129 -25.08 1.54 -12.86
CA ASP A 129 -24.64 2.94 -12.82
C ASP A 129 -23.36 3.16 -13.65
N LEU A 130 -22.49 2.14 -13.74
CA LEU A 130 -21.25 2.19 -14.56
C LEU A 130 -21.51 2.37 -16.05
N PHE A 131 -22.66 1.87 -16.57
CA PHE A 131 -22.95 1.79 -18.00
C PHE A 131 -24.00 2.82 -18.46
N ASN A 132 -24.14 3.92 -17.74
CA ASN A 132 -24.96 5.04 -18.19
C ASN A 132 -24.41 5.55 -19.55
N ARG A 133 -25.30 5.93 -20.50
CA ARG A 133 -24.93 6.38 -21.84
C ARG A 133 -23.98 7.58 -21.87
N ALA A 134 -24.01 8.41 -20.86
CA ALA A 134 -23.10 9.57 -20.70
C ALA A 134 -21.77 9.22 -20.00
N ALA A 135 -21.65 8.01 -19.48
CA ALA A 135 -20.47 7.59 -18.73
C ALA A 135 -19.29 7.30 -19.66
N PRO A 136 -18.05 7.48 -19.19
CA PRO A 136 -16.86 7.04 -19.92
C PRO A 136 -16.85 5.53 -20.14
N PRO A 137 -16.10 5.04 -21.15
CA PRO A 137 -15.89 3.61 -21.36
C PRO A 137 -15.45 2.89 -20.09
N VAL A 138 -16.04 1.71 -19.85
CA VAL A 138 -15.75 0.86 -18.71
C VAL A 138 -14.68 -0.17 -19.08
N TRP A 139 -13.71 -0.32 -18.20
CA TRP A 139 -12.63 -1.31 -18.29
C TRP A 139 -12.59 -2.14 -17.02
N ALA A 140 -12.25 -3.42 -17.14
CA ALA A 140 -11.92 -4.26 -16.00
C ALA A 140 -10.42 -4.57 -16.01
N VAL A 141 -9.80 -4.62 -14.81
CA VAL A 141 -8.52 -5.29 -14.65
C VAL A 141 -8.77 -6.55 -13.84
N ILE A 142 -8.75 -7.69 -14.55
CA ILE A 142 -9.11 -9.01 -14.01
C ILE A 142 -7.85 -9.72 -13.54
N ASP A 143 -7.84 -10.20 -12.30
CA ASP A 143 -6.74 -10.93 -11.69
C ASP A 143 -6.77 -12.41 -12.08
N GLY A 144 -5.86 -12.86 -12.92
CA GLY A 144 -5.78 -14.26 -13.35
C GLY A 144 -5.49 -15.26 -12.23
N VAL A 145 -4.94 -14.82 -11.06
CA VAL A 145 -4.76 -15.71 -9.91
C VAL A 145 -6.10 -16.01 -9.24
N ASN A 146 -6.94 -14.98 -9.05
CA ASN A 146 -8.24 -15.11 -8.41
C ASN A 146 -9.35 -15.55 -9.37
N CYS A 147 -9.10 -15.44 -10.69
CA CYS A 147 -10.07 -15.72 -11.75
C CYS A 147 -9.41 -16.57 -12.85
N ARG A 148 -9.25 -17.86 -12.56
CA ARG A 148 -8.49 -18.80 -13.42
C ARG A 148 -9.12 -18.99 -14.80
N GLU A 149 -10.44 -18.82 -14.91
CA GLU A 149 -11.22 -18.94 -16.14
C GLU A 149 -11.04 -17.73 -17.08
N VAL A 150 -10.35 -16.67 -16.66
CA VAL A 150 -10.25 -15.42 -17.42
C VAL A 150 -9.76 -15.64 -18.86
N MET A 151 -8.75 -16.49 -19.06
CA MET A 151 -8.22 -16.78 -20.41
C MET A 151 -9.27 -17.44 -21.31
N GLN A 152 -10.03 -18.37 -20.79
CA GLN A 152 -11.10 -19.06 -21.51
C GLN A 152 -12.21 -18.06 -21.88
N GLN A 153 -12.65 -17.25 -20.92
CA GLN A 153 -13.68 -16.24 -21.13
C GLN A 153 -13.26 -15.19 -22.17
N LEU A 154 -12.02 -14.70 -22.11
CA LEU A 154 -11.50 -13.72 -23.08
C LEU A 154 -11.41 -14.29 -24.50
N THR A 155 -11.02 -15.56 -24.65
CA THR A 155 -10.93 -16.22 -25.95
C THR A 155 -12.33 -16.43 -26.55
N SER A 156 -13.31 -16.83 -25.73
CA SER A 156 -14.68 -17.11 -26.21
C SER A 156 -15.46 -15.85 -26.60
N ALA A 157 -15.17 -14.72 -25.94
CA ALA A 157 -15.95 -13.50 -26.08
C ALA A 157 -15.42 -12.51 -27.14
N GLU A 158 -14.26 -12.77 -27.72
CA GLU A 158 -13.58 -11.90 -28.71
C GLU A 158 -13.50 -10.41 -28.31
N VAL A 159 -13.28 -10.14 -27.01
CA VAL A 159 -13.28 -8.79 -26.47
C VAL A 159 -11.91 -8.12 -26.60
N GLN A 160 -11.94 -6.79 -26.68
CA GLN A 160 -10.73 -5.97 -26.65
C GLN A 160 -10.02 -6.12 -25.31
N SER A 161 -8.87 -6.80 -25.29
CA SER A 161 -8.14 -7.10 -24.06
C SER A 161 -6.63 -7.08 -24.23
N ALA A 162 -5.90 -6.90 -23.13
CA ALA A 162 -4.44 -6.92 -23.09
C ALA A 162 -3.90 -7.42 -21.74
N CYS A 163 -2.91 -8.30 -21.80
CA CYS A 163 -2.14 -8.69 -20.62
C CYS A 163 -1.28 -7.52 -20.11
N LEU A 164 -1.31 -7.26 -18.80
CA LEU A 164 -0.48 -6.22 -18.19
C LEU A 164 0.96 -6.67 -17.94
N TYR A 165 1.24 -7.96 -17.90
CA TYR A 165 2.62 -8.43 -17.79
C TYR A 165 3.31 -8.46 -19.16
N ALA A 166 4.62 -8.20 -19.16
CA ALA A 166 5.46 -8.27 -20.36
C ALA A 166 6.02 -9.69 -20.52
N THR A 167 5.17 -10.67 -20.76
CA THR A 167 5.60 -12.06 -20.90
C THR A 167 4.97 -12.71 -22.13
N ALA A 168 5.74 -13.58 -22.78
CA ALA A 168 5.27 -14.49 -23.81
C ALA A 168 4.90 -15.88 -23.25
N ASP A 169 5.34 -16.18 -22.01
CA ASP A 169 5.06 -17.45 -21.35
C ASP A 169 3.58 -17.63 -21.04
N THR A 170 3.01 -18.73 -21.50
CA THR A 170 1.58 -19.06 -21.37
C THR A 170 1.17 -19.29 -19.91
N THR A 171 2.04 -19.87 -19.10
CA THR A 171 1.78 -20.13 -17.67
C THR A 171 1.69 -18.82 -16.89
N THR A 172 2.65 -17.92 -17.11
CA THR A 172 2.64 -16.59 -16.51
C THR A 172 1.45 -15.75 -17.00
N ARG A 173 1.06 -15.88 -18.27
CA ARG A 173 -0.12 -15.19 -18.82
C ARG A 173 -1.43 -15.67 -18.20
N ALA A 174 -1.54 -16.94 -17.84
CA ALA A 174 -2.74 -17.49 -17.22
C ALA A 174 -3.03 -16.88 -15.84
N ILE A 175 -1.98 -16.47 -15.11
CA ILE A 175 -2.10 -15.86 -13.78
C ILE A 175 -1.90 -14.33 -13.79
N ALA A 176 -1.66 -13.76 -14.96
CA ALA A 176 -1.43 -12.32 -15.12
C ALA A 176 -2.73 -11.50 -14.96
N PRO A 177 -2.62 -10.20 -14.62
CA PRO A 177 -3.75 -9.29 -14.71
C PRO A 177 -4.07 -8.93 -16.17
N TRP A 178 -5.37 -8.95 -16.51
CA TRP A 178 -5.88 -8.66 -17.84
C TRP A 178 -6.71 -7.39 -17.84
N LEU A 179 -6.30 -6.42 -18.66
CA LEU A 179 -7.10 -5.23 -18.96
C LEU A 179 -8.10 -5.57 -20.07
N VAL A 180 -9.38 -5.36 -19.81
CA VAL A 180 -10.48 -5.78 -20.69
C VAL A 180 -11.48 -4.65 -20.86
N ARG A 181 -11.87 -4.34 -22.10
CA ARG A 181 -12.98 -3.42 -22.40
C ARG A 181 -14.31 -4.10 -22.09
N LEU A 182 -15.17 -3.44 -21.33
CA LEU A 182 -16.52 -3.93 -21.04
C LEU A 182 -17.55 -3.11 -21.83
N GLU A 183 -18.41 -3.83 -22.53
CA GLU A 183 -19.60 -3.25 -23.15
C GLU A 183 -20.86 -3.62 -22.32
N PRO A 184 -21.93 -2.80 -22.37
CA PRO A 184 -23.12 -3.02 -21.54
C PRO A 184 -23.72 -4.42 -21.63
N ASP A 185 -23.73 -5.00 -22.82
CA ASP A 185 -24.37 -6.29 -23.10
C ASP A 185 -23.36 -7.43 -23.32
N SER A 186 -22.07 -7.21 -22.96
CA SER A 186 -21.03 -8.21 -23.19
C SER A 186 -21.14 -9.41 -22.24
N VAL A 187 -20.87 -10.60 -22.74
CA VAL A 187 -20.83 -11.84 -21.95
C VAL A 187 -19.87 -11.71 -20.76
N ILE A 188 -18.71 -11.08 -20.97
CA ILE A 188 -17.70 -10.84 -19.92
C ILE A 188 -18.27 -9.99 -18.78
N ARG A 189 -19.03 -8.93 -19.10
CA ARG A 189 -19.66 -8.09 -18.07
C ARG A 189 -20.63 -8.90 -17.22
N HIS A 190 -21.49 -9.72 -17.84
CA HIS A 190 -22.45 -10.56 -17.12
C HIS A 190 -21.73 -11.59 -16.25
N TRP A 191 -20.76 -12.28 -16.81
CA TRP A 191 -19.93 -13.22 -16.06
C TRP A 191 -19.25 -12.59 -14.82
N LEU A 192 -18.63 -11.41 -14.97
CA LEU A 192 -17.99 -10.71 -13.85
C LEU A 192 -18.99 -10.28 -12.77
N ALA A 193 -20.20 -9.87 -13.15
CA ALA A 193 -21.24 -9.46 -12.23
C ALA A 193 -21.81 -10.63 -11.39
N GLU A 194 -21.72 -11.86 -11.91
CA GLU A 194 -22.14 -13.09 -11.22
C GLU A 194 -21.09 -13.65 -10.26
N LEU A 195 -19.81 -13.25 -10.44
CA LEU A 195 -18.75 -13.74 -9.57
C LEU A 195 -18.93 -13.25 -8.12
N PRO A 196 -18.67 -14.12 -7.12
CA PRO A 196 -18.69 -13.71 -5.73
C PRO A 196 -17.70 -12.56 -5.48
N GLN A 197 -18.14 -11.51 -4.80
CA GLN A 197 -17.28 -10.34 -4.55
C GLN A 197 -16.11 -10.63 -3.61
N ASP A 198 -16.23 -11.62 -2.73
CA ASP A 198 -15.15 -12.11 -1.89
C ASP A 198 -14.10 -12.97 -2.64
N GLN A 199 -14.35 -13.31 -3.91
CA GLN A 199 -13.34 -13.85 -4.82
C GLN A 199 -12.26 -12.82 -5.15
N HIS A 200 -12.57 -11.50 -5.00
CA HIS A 200 -11.64 -10.40 -5.28
C HIS A 200 -11.03 -10.48 -6.69
N TRP A 201 -11.88 -10.73 -7.67
CA TRP A 201 -11.50 -11.05 -9.05
C TRP A 201 -10.81 -9.89 -9.79
N GLY A 202 -10.98 -8.62 -9.35
CA GLY A 202 -10.37 -7.47 -10.01
C GLY A 202 -11.04 -6.15 -9.67
N ILE A 203 -10.71 -5.11 -10.45
CA ILE A 203 -11.21 -3.74 -10.31
C ILE A 203 -11.84 -3.26 -11.62
N LEU A 204 -12.69 -2.25 -11.51
CA LEU A 204 -13.35 -1.57 -12.64
C LEU A 204 -12.83 -0.15 -12.76
N LEU A 205 -12.61 0.31 -13.98
CA LEU A 205 -12.08 1.63 -14.29
C LEU A 205 -13.00 2.31 -15.30
N GLN A 206 -13.25 3.59 -15.16
CA GLN A 206 -13.84 4.42 -16.18
C GLN A 206 -12.78 5.34 -16.77
N SER A 207 -12.59 5.30 -18.10
CA SER A 207 -11.57 6.09 -18.77
C SER A 207 -11.87 6.25 -20.25
N ARG A 208 -11.58 7.44 -20.80
CA ARG A 208 -11.63 7.73 -22.23
C ARG A 208 -10.33 7.34 -22.97
N ALA A 209 -9.31 6.93 -22.23
CA ALA A 209 -8.04 6.50 -22.80
C ALA A 209 -8.19 5.18 -23.59
N THR A 210 -7.38 5.02 -24.62
CA THR A 210 -7.34 3.81 -25.43
C THR A 210 -6.73 2.62 -24.67
N LEU A 211 -7.00 1.40 -25.11
CA LEU A 211 -6.38 0.18 -24.55
C LEU A 211 -4.84 0.30 -24.47
N LYS A 212 -4.19 0.84 -25.50
CA LYS A 212 -2.74 1.01 -25.55
C LYS A 212 -2.26 1.99 -24.48
N GLN A 213 -2.94 3.12 -24.32
CA GLN A 213 -2.61 4.13 -23.29
C GLN A 213 -2.81 3.59 -21.87
N LEU A 214 -3.97 2.99 -21.59
CA LEU A 214 -4.26 2.38 -20.28
C LEU A 214 -3.27 1.27 -19.95
N ARG A 215 -3.01 0.36 -20.91
CA ARG A 215 -2.03 -0.70 -20.71
C ARG A 215 -0.64 -0.15 -20.41
N SER A 216 -0.18 0.84 -21.15
CA SER A 216 1.12 1.47 -20.93
C SER A 216 1.19 2.14 -19.57
N HIS A 217 0.12 2.80 -19.13
CA HIS A 217 0.02 3.45 -17.83
C HIS A 217 0.00 2.43 -16.68
N LEU A 218 -0.93 1.49 -16.69
CA LEU A 218 -1.12 0.53 -15.61
C LEU A 218 0.07 -0.41 -15.38
N ARG A 219 0.80 -0.74 -16.46
CA ARG A 219 2.02 -1.55 -16.36
C ARG A 219 3.12 -0.93 -15.49
N LYS A 220 3.16 0.37 -15.34
CA LYS A 220 4.13 1.07 -14.48
C LYS A 220 3.95 0.70 -13.01
N TYR A 221 2.74 0.29 -12.64
CA TYR A 221 2.34 -0.02 -11.25
C TYR A 221 2.30 -1.52 -10.94
N THR A 222 2.63 -2.39 -11.89
CA THR A 222 2.65 -3.85 -11.62
C THR A 222 3.83 -4.29 -10.75
N MET A 223 4.83 -3.44 -10.59
CA MET A 223 6.02 -3.67 -9.77
C MET A 223 6.22 -2.50 -8.82
N LEU A 224 6.59 -2.80 -7.57
CA LEU A 224 6.73 -1.84 -6.49
C LEU A 224 8.08 -1.99 -5.78
N TRP A 225 8.81 -0.88 -5.64
CA TRP A 225 9.96 -0.82 -4.73
C TRP A 225 9.50 -0.50 -3.32
N THR A 226 9.96 -1.29 -2.35
CA THR A 226 9.62 -1.14 -0.94
C THR A 226 10.88 -0.84 -0.11
N PRO A 227 10.75 -0.12 1.01
CA PRO A 227 11.88 0.12 1.91
C PRO A 227 12.45 -1.15 2.55
N ALA A 228 11.65 -2.23 2.60
CA ALA A 228 12.07 -3.51 3.16
C ALA A 228 12.96 -4.34 2.23
N ASN A 229 12.95 -4.04 0.92
CA ASN A 229 13.76 -4.74 -0.08
C ASN A 229 14.24 -3.76 -1.15
N ASP A 230 15.52 -3.45 -1.12
CA ASP A 230 16.22 -2.58 -2.07
C ASP A 230 16.94 -3.32 -3.20
N GLN A 231 16.89 -4.66 -3.20
CA GLN A 231 17.56 -5.49 -4.20
C GLN A 231 16.71 -5.73 -5.44
N ALA A 232 15.39 -5.89 -5.25
CA ALA A 232 14.44 -6.12 -6.34
C ALA A 232 13.06 -5.58 -6.00
N PRO A 233 12.31 -5.08 -7.01
CA PRO A 233 10.92 -4.71 -6.81
C PRO A 233 10.06 -5.96 -6.59
N VAL A 234 8.96 -5.79 -5.87
CA VAL A 234 7.97 -6.85 -5.64
C VAL A 234 6.78 -6.68 -6.59
N TYR A 235 6.10 -7.78 -6.89
CA TYR A 235 4.82 -7.70 -7.61
C TYR A 235 3.80 -6.93 -6.80
N PHE A 236 3.19 -5.91 -7.41
CA PHE A 236 2.18 -5.08 -6.78
C PHE A 236 0.82 -5.30 -7.44
N ARG A 237 -0.06 -5.96 -6.71
CA ARG A 237 -1.39 -6.34 -7.19
C ARG A 237 -2.40 -5.22 -6.93
N PHE A 238 -2.16 -4.02 -7.50
CA PHE A 238 -3.09 -2.88 -7.39
C PHE A 238 -4.50 -3.22 -7.91
N TYR A 239 -4.62 -4.25 -8.71
CA TYR A 239 -5.88 -4.76 -9.26
C TYR A 239 -6.63 -5.71 -8.31
N ASP A 240 -6.07 -6.09 -7.16
CA ASP A 240 -6.82 -6.67 -6.05
C ASP A 240 -7.69 -5.58 -5.40
N PRO A 241 -9.02 -5.73 -5.33
CA PRO A 241 -9.92 -4.70 -4.78
C PRO A 241 -9.50 -4.18 -3.40
N ARG A 242 -8.95 -5.06 -2.56
CA ARG A 242 -8.47 -4.74 -1.21
C ARG A 242 -7.24 -3.85 -1.25
N VAL A 243 -6.31 -4.14 -2.17
CA VAL A 243 -5.08 -3.35 -2.36
C VAL A 243 -5.39 -2.01 -3.03
N ALA A 244 -6.30 -1.99 -3.99
CA ALA A 244 -6.76 -0.76 -4.64
C ALA A 244 -7.33 0.23 -3.61
N LEU A 245 -8.15 -0.25 -2.68
CA LEU A 245 -8.70 0.57 -1.61
C LEU A 245 -7.64 0.99 -0.57
N ASP A 246 -6.70 0.09 -0.25
CA ASP A 246 -5.57 0.43 0.63
C ASP A 246 -4.66 1.50 -0.01
N MET A 247 -4.45 1.46 -1.34
CA MET A 247 -3.68 2.50 -2.05
C MET A 247 -4.25 3.90 -1.82
N ALA A 248 -5.56 4.05 -1.92
CA ALA A 248 -6.23 5.32 -1.73
C ALA A 248 -6.07 5.89 -0.30
N GLN A 249 -5.75 5.03 0.67
CA GLN A 249 -5.54 5.41 2.08
C GLN A 249 -4.07 5.51 2.48
N ALA A 250 -3.19 4.76 1.81
CA ALA A 250 -1.79 4.63 2.20
C ALA A 250 -0.84 5.52 1.42
N LEU A 251 -1.11 5.74 0.12
CA LEU A 251 -0.24 6.53 -0.74
C LEU A 251 -0.32 8.03 -0.44
N GLU A 252 0.77 8.71 -0.69
CA GLU A 252 0.74 10.17 -0.75
C GLU A 252 -0.18 10.65 -1.88
N PRO A 253 -0.96 11.72 -1.65
CA PRO A 253 -1.99 12.16 -2.58
C PRO A 253 -1.50 12.34 -4.02
N TRP A 254 -0.29 12.88 -4.23
CA TRP A 254 0.26 13.07 -5.58
C TRP A 254 0.55 11.75 -6.31
N LYS A 255 0.92 10.68 -5.57
CA LYS A 255 1.12 9.34 -6.16
C LYS A 255 -0.21 8.70 -6.56
N LEU A 256 -1.23 8.88 -5.72
CA LEU A 256 -2.57 8.46 -6.05
C LEU A 256 -3.10 9.22 -7.26
N ALA A 257 -2.91 10.55 -7.32
CA ALA A 257 -3.26 11.36 -8.47
C ALA A 257 -2.53 10.91 -9.76
N ALA A 258 -1.23 10.62 -9.67
CA ALA A 258 -0.46 10.08 -10.79
C ALA A 258 -0.98 8.71 -11.26
N PHE A 259 -1.39 7.84 -10.35
CA PHE A 259 -2.03 6.56 -10.69
C PHE A 259 -3.40 6.78 -11.36
N MET A 260 -4.18 7.70 -10.85
CA MET A 260 -5.54 8.00 -11.33
C MET A 260 -5.55 8.87 -12.61
N ALA A 261 -4.42 9.46 -13.03
CA ALA A 261 -4.38 10.46 -14.10
C ALA A 261 -5.16 10.12 -15.38
N PRO A 262 -5.13 8.88 -15.93
CA PRO A 262 -5.94 8.53 -17.11
C PRO A 262 -7.34 8.03 -16.74
N LEU A 263 -7.68 7.98 -15.44
CA LEU A 263 -8.92 7.40 -14.93
C LEU A 263 -9.85 8.51 -14.43
N GLU A 264 -11.11 8.46 -14.84
CA GLU A 264 -12.14 9.30 -14.25
C GLU A 264 -12.61 8.73 -12.91
N THR A 265 -12.77 7.39 -12.85
CA THR A 265 -13.09 6.69 -11.62
C THR A 265 -12.44 5.32 -11.56
N LEU A 266 -12.29 4.81 -10.33
CA LEU A 266 -11.94 3.43 -10.02
C LEU A 266 -13.02 2.85 -9.12
N SER A 267 -13.55 1.67 -9.45
CA SER A 267 -14.57 1.00 -8.66
C SER A 267 -14.13 -0.39 -8.24
N VAL A 268 -14.47 -0.77 -7.02
CA VAL A 268 -14.15 -2.07 -6.43
C VAL A 268 -15.43 -2.74 -5.92
N GLY A 269 -15.54 -4.04 -6.09
CA GLY A 269 -16.63 -4.81 -5.49
C GLY A 269 -16.53 -4.78 -3.96
N LEU A 270 -17.60 -4.42 -3.27
CA LEU A 270 -17.62 -4.42 -1.81
C LEU A 270 -17.51 -5.85 -1.27
N SER A 271 -16.61 -6.07 -0.33
CA SER A 271 -16.46 -7.35 0.35
C SER A 271 -16.21 -7.16 1.85
N PRO A 272 -16.52 -8.18 2.66
CA PRO A 272 -16.35 -8.12 4.10
C PRO A 272 -14.91 -7.95 4.60
N LEU A 273 -13.91 -8.11 3.75
CA LEU A 273 -12.49 -8.00 4.10
C LEU A 273 -11.83 -6.69 3.63
N MET A 274 -12.61 -5.69 3.28
CA MET A 274 -12.09 -4.39 2.85
C MET A 274 -11.90 -3.43 4.01
N ASN A 275 -10.81 -2.67 3.98
CA ASN A 275 -10.60 -1.53 4.86
C ASN A 275 -11.29 -0.30 4.25
N THR A 276 -12.56 -0.10 4.56
CA THR A 276 -13.27 1.12 4.13
C THR A 276 -12.78 2.32 4.93
N PRO A 277 -12.49 3.47 4.30
CA PRO A 277 -12.15 4.68 5.01
C PRO A 277 -13.24 5.09 5.99
N SER A 278 -12.87 5.59 7.17
CA SER A 278 -13.81 6.01 8.22
C SER A 278 -14.71 7.19 7.81
N THR A 279 -14.33 7.91 6.76
CA THR A 279 -15.08 9.04 6.20
C THR A 279 -16.28 8.62 5.34
N ILE A 280 -16.41 7.32 5.03
CA ILE A 280 -17.50 6.82 4.18
C ILE A 280 -18.68 6.43 5.06
N THR A 281 -19.79 7.12 4.90
CA THR A 281 -21.09 6.63 5.37
C THR A 281 -21.71 5.81 4.23
N LEU A 282 -21.41 4.52 4.20
CA LEU A 282 -22.14 3.61 3.31
C LEU A 282 -23.51 3.34 3.92
N SER A 283 -24.54 3.39 3.11
CA SER A 283 -25.88 2.91 3.50
C SER A 283 -25.76 1.41 3.83
N ASN A 284 -25.94 1.02 5.09
CA ASN A 284 -25.65 -0.33 5.59
C ASN A 284 -24.19 -0.73 5.34
N ALA A 285 -23.28 0.02 5.95
CA ALA A 285 -21.85 -0.20 5.78
C ALA A 285 -21.50 -1.67 5.82
N PRO A 286 -20.79 -2.22 4.82
CA PRO A 286 -20.18 -3.52 4.94
C PRO A 286 -19.01 -3.41 5.89
N HIS A 287 -19.30 -3.12 7.15
CA HIS A 287 -18.38 -3.44 8.19
C HIS A 287 -18.12 -4.95 8.10
N PHE A 288 -16.94 -5.37 8.43
CA PHE A 288 -16.50 -6.77 8.44
C PHE A 288 -17.52 -7.80 9.01
N ALA A 289 -18.66 -7.33 9.51
CA ALA A 289 -19.78 -8.12 10.01
C ALA A 289 -20.79 -8.56 8.94
N THR A 290 -20.80 -7.93 7.75
CA THR A 290 -21.78 -8.27 6.71
C THR A 290 -21.40 -9.56 5.99
N THR A 291 -22.40 -10.30 5.53
CA THR A 291 -22.19 -11.47 4.69
C THR A 291 -21.86 -11.06 3.26
N THR A 292 -21.21 -11.94 2.49
CA THR A 292 -20.94 -11.70 1.07
C THR A 292 -22.24 -11.42 0.29
N GLN A 293 -23.34 -12.06 0.69
CA GLN A 293 -24.65 -11.93 0.04
C GLN A 293 -25.23 -10.52 0.18
N GLU A 294 -25.04 -9.86 1.34
CA GLU A 294 -25.52 -8.50 1.59
C GLU A 294 -24.81 -7.43 0.77
N VAL A 295 -23.59 -7.71 0.31
CA VAL A 295 -22.78 -6.76 -0.49
C VAL A 295 -22.74 -7.12 -1.97
N GLN A 296 -23.34 -8.24 -2.38
CA GLN A 296 -23.33 -8.69 -3.78
C GLN A 296 -23.94 -7.63 -4.70
N GLY A 297 -23.25 -7.32 -5.79
CA GLY A 297 -23.66 -6.32 -6.78
C GLY A 297 -23.40 -4.87 -6.38
N ARG A 298 -22.94 -4.59 -5.15
CA ARG A 298 -22.59 -3.23 -4.68
C ARG A 298 -21.12 -2.95 -4.95
N LEU A 299 -20.83 -1.75 -5.44
CA LEU A 299 -19.48 -1.29 -5.76
C LEU A 299 -19.17 -0.02 -4.97
N LEU A 300 -17.94 0.11 -4.52
CA LEU A 300 -17.39 1.36 -4.01
C LEU A 300 -16.60 2.03 -5.13
N GLN A 301 -17.03 3.21 -5.53
CA GLN A 301 -16.38 4.04 -6.54
C GLN A 301 -15.51 5.10 -5.88
N LEU A 302 -14.30 5.28 -6.40
CA LEU A 302 -13.35 6.32 -6.03
C LEU A 302 -13.20 7.30 -7.19
N ALA A 303 -13.19 8.60 -6.89
CA ALA A 303 -12.87 9.67 -7.83
C ALA A 303 -11.99 10.73 -7.15
N LEU A 304 -11.17 11.41 -7.93
CA LEU A 304 -10.47 12.61 -7.45
C LEU A 304 -11.31 13.86 -7.73
N SER A 305 -11.13 14.92 -6.92
CA SER A 305 -11.80 16.20 -7.18
C SER A 305 -11.42 16.74 -8.57
N PRO A 306 -12.38 17.32 -9.33
CA PRO A 306 -12.08 17.93 -10.63
C PRO A 306 -11.01 19.03 -10.57
N SER A 307 -10.95 19.80 -9.50
CA SER A 307 -9.88 20.81 -9.28
C SER A 307 -8.47 20.21 -9.15
N ALA A 308 -8.38 18.89 -8.92
CA ALA A 308 -7.11 18.17 -8.87
C ALA A 308 -6.60 17.75 -10.24
N ILE A 309 -7.52 17.54 -11.15
CA ILE A 309 -7.20 17.00 -12.48
C ILE A 309 -6.63 18.12 -13.35
N ASP A 310 -7.14 19.34 -13.21
CA ASP A 310 -6.72 20.49 -14.05
C ASP A 310 -5.31 20.99 -13.70
N ASP A 311 -4.92 21.02 -12.41
CA ASP A 311 -3.58 21.40 -11.97
C ASP A 311 -2.51 20.34 -12.24
N HIS A 312 -2.91 19.10 -12.57
CA HIS A 312 -2.00 17.97 -12.75
C HIS A 312 -2.00 17.37 -14.16
N ASN A 313 -2.68 17.99 -15.14
CA ASN A 313 -2.61 17.56 -16.54
C ASN A 313 -1.18 17.65 -17.14
N GLU A 314 -0.24 18.29 -16.44
CA GLU A 314 1.20 18.26 -16.72
C GLU A 314 1.97 17.24 -15.87
N VAL A 315 1.30 16.38 -15.06
CA VAL A 315 2.00 15.29 -14.38
C VAL A 315 2.43 14.27 -15.43
N SER A 316 3.55 14.61 -16.07
CA SER A 316 4.27 13.71 -16.94
C SER A 316 4.37 12.33 -16.30
N PRO A 317 4.13 11.27 -17.07
CA PRO A 317 4.30 9.91 -16.57
C PRO A 317 5.70 9.77 -15.99
N THR A 318 5.79 9.15 -14.83
CA THR A 318 7.04 8.89 -14.10
C THR A 318 8.24 8.79 -15.04
N PRO A 319 9.19 9.75 -15.04
CA PRO A 319 10.21 9.86 -16.08
C PRO A 319 11.13 8.67 -16.22
N LEU A 320 11.29 7.96 -15.15
CA LEU A 320 12.19 6.81 -15.08
C LEU A 320 11.57 5.51 -15.58
N GLY A 321 10.29 5.48 -15.97
CA GLY A 321 9.64 4.40 -16.74
C GLY A 321 9.75 2.98 -16.17
N ARG A 322 10.31 2.79 -14.98
CA ARG A 322 10.80 1.48 -14.58
C ARG A 322 10.20 0.92 -13.30
N SER A 323 9.85 1.72 -12.29
CA SER A 323 9.30 1.14 -11.07
C SER A 323 8.70 2.18 -10.15
N PHE A 324 7.52 1.91 -9.65
CA PHE A 324 6.87 2.68 -8.62
C PHE A 324 7.50 2.37 -7.25
N ALA A 325 7.83 3.41 -6.47
CA ALA A 325 8.44 3.25 -5.15
C ALA A 325 7.61 3.91 -4.05
N ILE A 326 7.52 3.27 -2.89
CA ILE A 326 6.83 3.80 -1.71
C ILE A 326 7.82 4.21 -0.62
N THR A 327 7.43 5.22 0.15
CA THR A 327 8.20 5.72 1.30
C THR A 327 8.06 4.76 2.50
N PRO A 328 8.96 4.85 3.51
CA PRO A 328 8.79 4.12 4.77
C PRO A 328 7.45 4.40 5.46
N THR A 329 6.95 5.63 5.38
CA THR A 329 5.65 6.02 5.94
C THR A 329 4.48 5.35 5.21
N GLU A 330 4.49 5.34 3.88
CA GLU A 330 3.47 4.64 3.09
C GLU A 330 3.53 3.12 3.34
N PHE A 331 4.73 2.55 3.40
CA PHE A 331 4.92 1.14 3.71
C PHE A 331 4.33 0.77 5.09
N ALA A 332 4.56 1.61 6.10
CA ALA A 332 3.97 1.42 7.44
C ALA A 332 2.43 1.53 7.41
N ARG A 333 1.86 2.46 6.62
CA ARG A 333 0.40 2.57 6.44
C ARG A 333 -0.19 1.31 5.80
N PHE A 334 0.42 0.80 4.72
CA PHE A 334 0.02 -0.48 4.12
C PHE A 334 0.09 -1.63 5.13
N GLY A 335 1.16 -1.70 5.93
CA GLY A 335 1.32 -2.69 7.00
C GLY A 335 0.19 -2.62 8.02
N THR A 336 -0.22 -1.43 8.44
CA THR A 336 -1.34 -1.21 9.37
C THR A 336 -2.67 -1.70 8.79
N LEU A 337 -2.96 -1.37 7.52
CA LEU A 337 -4.17 -1.79 6.81
C LEU A 337 -4.21 -3.33 6.63
N GLN A 338 -3.07 -3.92 6.26
CA GLN A 338 -2.95 -5.37 6.13
C GLN A 338 -3.14 -6.09 7.48
N ALA A 339 -2.57 -5.56 8.57
CA ALA A 339 -2.74 -6.11 9.91
C ALA A 339 -4.21 -6.05 10.35
N ALA A 340 -4.90 -4.92 10.11
CA ALA A 340 -6.33 -4.79 10.39
C ALA A 340 -7.15 -5.87 9.65
N ARG A 341 -6.90 -6.05 8.35
CA ARG A 341 -7.55 -7.09 7.53
C ARG A 341 -7.28 -8.50 8.05
N SER A 342 -6.04 -8.77 8.44
CA SER A 342 -5.66 -10.08 8.99
C SER A 342 -6.39 -10.38 10.29
N ARG A 343 -6.56 -9.39 11.17
CA ARG A 343 -7.34 -9.50 12.42
C ARG A 343 -8.80 -9.80 12.12
N HIS A 344 -9.41 -9.07 11.21
CA HIS A 344 -10.80 -9.31 10.83
C HIS A 344 -11.01 -10.70 10.23
N LYS A 345 -10.10 -11.15 9.37
CA LYS A 345 -10.14 -12.49 8.81
C LYS A 345 -10.06 -13.55 9.92
N LEU A 346 -9.16 -13.36 10.89
CA LEU A 346 -9.03 -14.29 12.02
C LEU A 346 -10.25 -14.24 12.94
N ALA A 347 -10.81 -13.06 13.20
CA ALA A 347 -12.03 -12.92 14.00
C ALA A 347 -13.23 -13.63 13.34
N ARG A 348 -13.39 -13.54 12.02
CA ARG A 348 -14.43 -14.29 11.28
C ARG A 348 -14.23 -15.81 11.36
N GLU A 349 -12.99 -16.28 11.24
CA GLU A 349 -12.70 -17.71 11.41
C GLU A 349 -12.95 -18.21 12.85
N LEU A 350 -12.84 -17.33 13.83
CA LEU A 350 -13.20 -17.63 15.21
C LEU A 350 -14.73 -17.64 15.43
N MET A 351 -15.46 -16.80 14.70
CA MET A 351 -16.93 -16.75 14.75
C MET A 351 -17.56 -18.08 14.38
N GLU A 352 -16.98 -18.85 13.45
CA GLU A 352 -17.43 -20.20 13.10
C GLU A 352 -17.38 -21.17 14.29
N SER A 353 -16.39 -20.99 15.17
CA SER A 353 -16.22 -21.82 16.39
C SER A 353 -16.85 -21.19 17.65
N CYS A 354 -17.18 -19.91 17.63
CA CYS A 354 -17.76 -19.15 18.75
C CYS A 354 -18.96 -18.31 18.27
N PRO A 355 -20.06 -18.94 17.82
CA PRO A 355 -21.15 -18.25 17.12
C PRO A 355 -21.95 -17.26 18.01
N MET A 356 -21.83 -17.39 19.33
CA MET A 356 -22.51 -16.52 20.29
C MET A 356 -21.69 -15.26 20.66
N THR A 357 -20.45 -15.15 20.16
CA THR A 357 -19.56 -14.03 20.49
C THR A 357 -19.66 -12.95 19.41
N SER A 358 -19.78 -11.71 19.81
CA SER A 358 -19.86 -10.58 18.87
C SER A 358 -18.52 -10.32 18.16
N LEU A 359 -18.57 -9.76 16.94
CA LEU A 359 -17.35 -9.43 16.20
C LEU A 359 -16.42 -8.45 16.95
N PRO A 360 -16.89 -7.40 17.65
CA PRO A 360 -16.04 -6.53 18.46
C PRO A 360 -15.28 -7.27 19.56
N GLU A 361 -15.94 -8.22 20.24
CA GLU A 361 -15.30 -9.06 21.28
C GLU A 361 -14.22 -9.97 20.66
N LEU A 362 -14.53 -10.61 19.51
CA LEU A 362 -13.56 -11.41 18.77
C LEU A 362 -12.34 -10.59 18.34
N LEU A 363 -12.55 -9.38 17.86
CA LEU A 363 -11.46 -8.47 17.48
C LEU A 363 -10.61 -8.04 18.68
N THR A 364 -11.23 -7.82 19.82
CA THR A 364 -10.54 -7.49 21.07
C THR A 364 -9.67 -8.65 21.52
N ALA A 365 -10.21 -9.87 21.51
CA ALA A 365 -9.45 -11.07 21.83
C ALA A 365 -8.29 -11.33 20.87
N VAL A 366 -8.49 -11.12 19.56
CA VAL A 366 -7.40 -11.23 18.57
C VAL A 366 -6.30 -10.19 18.82
N LYS A 367 -6.64 -8.95 19.15
CA LYS A 367 -5.64 -7.91 19.50
C LYS A 367 -4.85 -8.26 20.77
N ALA A 368 -5.53 -8.79 21.79
CA ALA A 368 -4.87 -9.28 23.02
C ALA A 368 -3.94 -10.47 22.70
N ALA A 369 -4.40 -11.42 21.89
CA ALA A 369 -3.61 -12.56 21.45
C ALA A 369 -2.38 -12.17 20.62
N GLU A 370 -2.46 -11.15 19.77
CA GLU A 370 -1.30 -10.63 19.04
C GLU A 370 -0.23 -10.07 20.00
N LYS A 371 -0.64 -9.32 21.03
CA LYS A 371 0.28 -8.80 22.06
C LYS A 371 0.96 -9.95 22.83
N LEU A 372 0.20 -10.95 23.23
CA LEU A 372 0.74 -12.16 23.89
C LEU A 372 1.65 -12.93 22.91
N GLY A 373 1.25 -13.06 21.65
CA GLY A 373 2.05 -13.67 20.62
C GLY A 373 3.41 -13.01 20.44
N GLN A 374 3.47 -11.70 20.48
CA GLN A 374 4.73 -10.94 20.46
C GLN A 374 5.58 -11.22 21.69
N ALA A 375 4.98 -11.19 22.88
CA ALA A 375 5.69 -11.42 24.15
C ALA A 375 6.29 -12.83 24.24
N TYR A 376 5.58 -13.85 23.75
CA TYR A 376 5.99 -15.26 23.86
C TYR A 376 6.48 -15.88 22.53
N GLN A 377 6.71 -15.05 21.48
CA GLN A 377 7.19 -15.46 20.15
C GLN A 377 6.26 -16.48 19.44
N LEU A 378 4.96 -16.31 19.59
CA LEU A 378 3.91 -17.15 19.00
C LEU A 378 3.16 -16.39 17.91
N MET A 379 3.85 -16.08 16.80
CA MET A 379 3.38 -15.12 15.79
C MET A 379 2.64 -15.74 14.61
N SER A 380 2.64 -17.07 14.46
CA SER A 380 1.90 -17.69 13.35
C SER A 380 0.40 -17.57 13.53
N LYS A 381 -0.36 -17.51 12.43
CA LYS A 381 -1.83 -17.43 12.46
C LYS A 381 -2.48 -18.47 13.37
N LYS A 382 -1.99 -19.74 13.32
CA LYS A 382 -2.51 -20.81 14.16
C LYS A 382 -2.25 -20.59 15.64
N GLN A 383 -1.07 -20.05 15.98
CA GLN A 383 -0.68 -19.73 17.37
C GLN A 383 -1.51 -18.55 17.90
N VAL A 384 -1.65 -17.47 17.13
CA VAL A 384 -2.50 -16.34 17.51
C VAL A 384 -3.97 -16.78 17.65
N LYS A 385 -4.47 -17.69 16.80
CA LYS A 385 -5.81 -18.26 16.92
C LYS A 385 -6.01 -19.01 18.24
N ALA A 386 -5.05 -19.83 18.67
CA ALA A 386 -5.10 -20.54 19.94
C ALA A 386 -5.08 -19.56 21.14
N LEU A 387 -4.18 -18.56 21.10
CA LEU A 387 -4.15 -17.51 22.13
C LEU A 387 -5.47 -16.72 22.18
N ALA A 388 -6.05 -16.38 21.02
CA ALA A 388 -7.32 -15.66 20.97
C ALA A 388 -8.48 -16.47 21.57
N LYS A 389 -8.51 -17.78 21.38
CA LYS A 389 -9.48 -18.66 22.08
C LYS A 389 -9.30 -18.62 23.59
N CYS A 390 -8.05 -18.64 24.07
CA CYS A 390 -7.79 -18.48 25.51
C CYS A 390 -8.26 -17.12 26.03
N CYS A 391 -7.97 -16.03 25.29
CA CYS A 391 -8.42 -14.69 25.67
C CYS A 391 -9.95 -14.55 25.68
N LEU A 392 -10.65 -15.21 24.75
CA LEU A 392 -12.13 -15.21 24.71
C LEU A 392 -12.76 -15.91 25.91
N GLU A 393 -12.16 -17.01 26.34
CA GLU A 393 -12.72 -17.85 27.38
C GLU A 393 -12.31 -17.42 28.80
N LEU A 394 -11.10 -16.89 28.95
CA LEU A 394 -10.47 -16.64 30.25
C LEU A 394 -10.07 -15.16 30.44
N GLY A 395 -10.35 -14.30 29.44
CA GLY A 395 -9.93 -12.91 29.46
C GLY A 395 -8.51 -12.69 28.93
N ASP A 396 -8.15 -11.44 28.69
CA ASP A 396 -6.86 -11.04 28.12
C ASP A 396 -5.68 -11.19 29.10
N ARG A 397 -5.97 -11.32 30.38
CA ARG A 397 -5.00 -11.58 31.46
C ARG A 397 -4.77 -13.05 31.75
N PHE A 398 -5.38 -13.97 30.98
CA PHE A 398 -5.34 -15.41 31.26
C PHE A 398 -3.95 -15.97 31.59
N PRO A 399 -2.81 -15.52 30.99
CA PRO A 399 -1.51 -16.07 31.36
C PRO A 399 -1.12 -15.74 32.82
N LEU A 400 -1.53 -14.58 33.32
CA LEU A 400 -1.22 -14.14 34.69
C LEU A 400 -2.14 -14.82 35.73
N ASP A 401 -3.40 -15.01 35.36
CA ASP A 401 -4.42 -15.55 36.25
C ASP A 401 -4.39 -17.10 36.28
N HIS A 402 -3.67 -17.73 35.32
CA HIS A 402 -3.54 -19.19 35.19
C HIS A 402 -2.06 -19.63 35.15
N PRO A 403 -1.44 -19.96 36.29
CA PRO A 403 -0.01 -20.32 36.37
C PRO A 403 0.41 -21.48 35.47
N ASP A 404 -0.48 -22.41 35.17
CA ASP A 404 -0.20 -23.55 34.29
C ASP A 404 -0.09 -23.12 32.81
N ALA A 405 -0.94 -22.18 32.37
CA ALA A 405 -0.82 -21.58 31.04
C ALA A 405 0.48 -20.76 30.92
N MET A 406 0.85 -20.04 31.98
CA MET A 406 2.11 -19.31 32.03
C MET A 406 3.32 -20.24 31.90
N LYS A 407 3.33 -21.40 32.60
CA LYS A 407 4.40 -22.41 32.47
C LYS A 407 4.53 -22.92 31.02
N ILE A 408 3.42 -23.11 30.31
CA ILE A 408 3.44 -23.49 28.87
C ILE A 408 4.08 -22.40 28.04
N LEU A 409 3.63 -21.15 28.23
CA LEU A 409 4.10 -20.01 27.43
C LEU A 409 5.58 -19.68 27.65
N GLU A 410 6.04 -19.75 28.88
CA GLU A 410 7.42 -19.41 29.26
C GLU A 410 8.41 -20.58 29.09
N HIS A 411 7.95 -21.78 28.79
CA HIS A 411 8.83 -22.95 28.73
C HIS A 411 9.93 -22.79 27.66
N PRO A 412 11.22 -22.77 28.05
CA PRO A 412 12.29 -22.37 27.12
C PRO A 412 12.61 -23.43 26.06
N ARG A 413 12.32 -24.69 26.33
CA ARG A 413 12.67 -25.83 25.45
C ARG A 413 11.50 -26.30 24.59
N VAL A 414 10.30 -25.78 24.77
CA VAL A 414 9.11 -26.16 23.98
C VAL A 414 8.99 -25.23 22.79
N SER A 415 8.90 -25.82 21.59
CA SER A 415 8.73 -25.08 20.35
C SER A 415 7.37 -24.36 20.29
N GLY A 416 7.28 -23.26 19.55
CA GLY A 416 6.05 -22.48 19.47
C GLY A 416 4.85 -23.25 18.95
N TRP A 417 5.04 -24.23 18.04
CA TRP A 417 3.94 -25.09 17.58
C TRP A 417 3.45 -26.04 18.69
N ARG A 418 4.35 -26.58 19.49
CA ARG A 418 3.98 -27.45 20.62
C ARG A 418 3.35 -26.66 21.77
N LYS A 419 3.78 -25.43 22.03
CA LYS A 419 3.10 -24.53 22.97
C LYS A 419 1.64 -24.30 22.58
N ARG A 420 1.37 -24.10 21.27
CA ARG A 420 0.01 -23.98 20.75
C ARG A 420 -0.81 -25.24 21.08
N ASP A 421 -0.29 -26.43 20.75
CA ASP A 421 -1.00 -27.69 20.99
C ASP A 421 -1.29 -27.90 22.48
N LEU A 422 -0.31 -27.61 23.33
CA LEU A 422 -0.49 -27.68 24.79
C LEU A 422 -1.54 -26.70 25.31
N LEU A 423 -1.63 -25.48 24.76
CA LEU A 423 -2.69 -24.55 25.12
C LEU A 423 -4.06 -25.03 24.68
N GLU A 424 -4.18 -25.60 23.47
CA GLU A 424 -5.43 -26.16 22.97
C GLU A 424 -5.87 -27.38 23.79
N GLU A 425 -4.94 -28.22 24.24
CA GLU A 425 -5.20 -29.34 25.14
C GLU A 425 -5.56 -28.89 26.57
N TRP A 426 -4.95 -27.81 27.03
CA TRP A 426 -5.14 -27.29 28.38
C TRP A 426 -6.45 -26.51 28.54
N LEU A 427 -6.89 -25.76 27.55
CA LEU A 427 -8.03 -24.85 27.61
C LEU A 427 -9.34 -25.51 28.10
N PRO A 428 -9.75 -26.69 27.62
CA PRO A 428 -10.94 -27.36 28.14
C PRO A 428 -10.85 -27.72 29.61
N ARG A 429 -9.64 -28.06 30.10
CA ARG A 429 -9.37 -28.38 31.51
C ARG A 429 -9.38 -27.15 32.40
N GLY A 430 -8.82 -26.05 31.89
CA GLY A 430 -8.85 -24.75 32.54
C GLY A 430 -10.29 -24.28 32.78
N ARG A 431 -11.15 -24.42 31.79
CA ARG A 431 -12.60 -24.16 31.88
C ARG A 431 -13.32 -24.93 32.98
N MET A 432 -13.01 -26.22 33.14
CA MET A 432 -13.59 -27.01 34.21
C MET A 432 -13.14 -26.55 35.60
N ARG A 433 -11.87 -26.15 35.72
CA ARG A 433 -11.30 -25.68 36.98
C ARG A 433 -11.91 -24.34 37.43
N ASP A 434 -12.12 -23.42 36.53
CA ASP A 434 -12.76 -22.13 36.83
C ASP A 434 -14.23 -22.29 37.22
N LYS A 435 -14.97 -23.20 36.55
CA LYS A 435 -16.35 -23.53 36.95
C LYS A 435 -16.44 -24.20 38.30
N LEU A 436 -15.42 -24.95 38.68
CA LEU A 436 -15.36 -25.65 40.00
C LEU A 436 -14.83 -24.70 41.08
N LEU A 437 -14.00 -23.70 40.76
CA LEU A 437 -13.40 -22.77 41.71
C LEU A 437 -14.21 -21.49 41.91
N ALA A 438 -15.15 -21.16 41.00
CA ALA A 438 -16.04 -20.02 41.13
C ALA A 438 -16.78 -19.91 42.47
N PRO A 439 -17.09 -21.01 43.17
CA PRO A 439 -17.63 -20.98 44.51
C PRO A 439 -16.58 -20.92 45.65
N TYR A 440 -15.28 -21.08 45.34
CA TYR A 440 -14.23 -21.28 46.35
C TYR A 440 -13.10 -20.27 46.28
N HIS A 441 -13.39 -18.99 46.03
CA HIS A 441 -12.39 -17.93 46.07
C HIS A 441 -11.93 -17.52 47.45
N ASP A 442 -12.16 -18.38 48.49
CA ASP A 442 -11.53 -18.27 49.79
C ASP A 442 -10.95 -19.64 50.21
N ASN A 443 -9.69 -19.83 49.96
CA ASN A 443 -8.72 -20.50 50.80
C ASN A 443 -7.46 -20.88 50.04
N ALA A 444 -6.39 -20.20 50.38
CA ALA A 444 -5.03 -20.48 49.93
C ALA A 444 -4.50 -21.83 50.42
N GLN A 445 -3.54 -22.32 49.64
CA GLN A 445 -2.51 -23.32 49.98
C GLN A 445 -2.95 -24.81 49.97
N ASN A 446 -2.56 -25.51 48.91
CA ASN A 446 -1.71 -26.72 49.03
C ASN A 446 -1.08 -27.17 47.71
N ASP A 447 0.22 -27.24 47.74
CA ASP A 447 1.09 -27.84 46.73
C ASP A 447 0.77 -29.32 46.49
N ASN A 448 0.69 -29.71 45.23
CA ASN A 448 1.26 -30.95 44.70
C ASN A 448 0.88 -31.14 43.24
N PHE A 449 1.75 -30.74 42.34
CA PHE A 449 1.62 -31.05 40.92
C PHE A 449 2.76 -31.98 40.49
N ARG A 450 2.42 -33.24 40.13
CA ARG A 450 3.32 -34.15 39.42
C ARG A 450 3.35 -33.79 37.93
N PRO A 451 4.53 -33.65 37.29
CA PRO A 451 4.60 -33.46 35.88
C PRO A 451 4.22 -34.73 35.12
N LEU A 452 3.39 -34.57 34.09
CA LEU A 452 3.14 -35.62 33.11
C LEU A 452 4.41 -35.78 32.24
N ALA A 453 4.91 -37.03 32.19
CA ALA A 453 6.00 -37.50 31.37
C ALA A 453 5.67 -37.43 29.86
#